data_7e6b1adfe257a3314b8ed802c3b74489
#
_entry.id   7e6b1adfe257a3314b8ed802c3b74489
#
_cell.length_a   1.000
_cell.length_b   1.000
_cell.length_c   1.000
_cell.angle_alpha   90.00
_cell.angle_beta   90.00
_cell.angle_gamma   90.00
#
_symmetry.space_group_name_H-M   'P 1'
#
loop_
_entity.id
_entity.type
_entity.pdbx_description
1 polymer ?
#
loop_
_entity_poly.entity_id
_entity_poly.type
_entity_poly.pdbx_seq_one_letter_code
_entity_poly.pdbx_strand_id
1 'polypeptide(L)'
;MTDKELKRSVLTVTAFASFLTPFMGSSVNLALPSIGNEFGVNAVTLNWIVSSYMLSTSVLLLPAGRVGDILGRKKIFTAGLVIFTLTMILLTFTPNIKWLIGARVIQGLGSAMLFATNLAILTSVFPPGERGRAMGINVTAVYIGLSSGPFLGGLLTRYLGWRSIFAFLVPMGIISLILIRTKMKEEWAEAKGETFDWQGAVIYGFSLAAIMFGFSKLPSAAGWAITASGLILMPLFVMREKRTKYPLFDITLISKNRVFAFSNLAALIHYAATSAIGFFLSLYLQYIKELGPRDAGFVLMCWPLTMALISPAAGKLSDRQNPGVL
;
A
#
# COMPACT_ATOMS: atom_id res chain seq x y z
N MET A 1 2.50 -23.87 -20.21
CA MET A 1 1.32 -23.08 -19.77
C MET A 1 0.87 -22.25 -20.94
N THR A 2 -0.40 -22.24 -21.28
CA THR A 2 -0.92 -21.39 -22.35
C THR A 2 -0.92 -19.92 -21.90
N ASP A 3 -0.89 -18.96 -22.86
CA ASP A 3 -0.96 -17.51 -22.55
C ASP A 3 -2.19 -17.17 -21.68
N LYS A 4 -3.33 -17.81 -21.96
CA LYS A 4 -4.57 -17.64 -21.19
C LYS A 4 -4.44 -18.14 -19.73
N GLU A 5 -3.74 -19.24 -19.52
CA GLU A 5 -3.50 -19.78 -18.18
C GLU A 5 -2.56 -18.89 -17.39
N LEU A 6 -1.52 -18.33 -18.03
CA LEU A 6 -0.60 -17.37 -17.42
C LEU A 6 -1.35 -16.10 -16.98
N LYS A 7 -2.09 -15.48 -17.88
CA LYS A 7 -2.90 -14.29 -17.60
C LYS A 7 -3.87 -14.50 -16.43
N ARG A 8 -4.59 -15.63 -16.44
CA ARG A 8 -5.52 -15.96 -15.34
C ARG A 8 -4.79 -16.16 -14.00
N SER A 9 -3.66 -16.84 -14.02
CA SER A 9 -2.88 -17.11 -12.83
C SER A 9 -2.30 -15.85 -12.22
N VAL A 10 -1.69 -14.99 -13.06
CA VAL A 10 -1.15 -13.70 -12.63
C VAL A 10 -2.26 -12.82 -12.05
N LEU A 11 -3.39 -12.70 -12.75
CA LEU A 11 -4.50 -11.88 -12.28
C LEU A 11 -5.05 -12.37 -10.93
N THR A 12 -5.18 -13.69 -10.74
CA THR A 12 -5.63 -14.25 -9.47
C THR A 12 -4.68 -13.91 -8.33
N VAL A 13 -3.37 -14.15 -8.52
CA VAL A 13 -2.36 -13.90 -7.50
C VAL A 13 -2.25 -12.42 -7.14
N THR A 14 -2.22 -11.55 -8.16
CA THR A 14 -2.13 -10.10 -7.94
C THR A 14 -3.39 -9.54 -7.28
N ALA A 15 -4.58 -10.02 -7.63
CA ALA A 15 -5.83 -9.64 -6.98
C ALA A 15 -5.88 -10.06 -5.51
N PHE A 16 -5.41 -11.27 -5.17
CA PHE A 16 -5.30 -11.69 -3.76
C PHE A 16 -4.38 -10.78 -2.95
N ALA A 17 -3.20 -10.44 -3.48
CA ALA A 17 -2.28 -9.52 -2.81
C ALA A 17 -2.88 -8.11 -2.67
N SER A 18 -3.59 -7.65 -3.71
CA SER A 18 -4.30 -6.36 -3.70
C SER A 18 -5.47 -6.29 -2.71
N PHE A 19 -6.03 -7.40 -2.32
CA PHE A 19 -7.01 -7.48 -1.24
C PHE A 19 -6.35 -7.40 0.14
N LEU A 20 -5.24 -8.12 0.37
CA LEU A 20 -4.62 -8.29 1.70
C LEU A 20 -4.20 -6.96 2.34
N THR A 21 -3.48 -6.12 1.59
CA THR A 21 -2.90 -4.89 2.13
C THR A 21 -3.94 -3.82 2.49
N PRO A 22 -4.95 -3.51 1.65
CA PRO A 22 -6.02 -2.58 2.00
C PRO A 22 -6.95 -3.09 3.11
N PHE A 23 -7.26 -4.39 3.12
CA PHE A 23 -8.01 -5.00 4.21
C PHE A 23 -7.30 -4.79 5.55
N MET A 24 -5.99 -5.06 5.61
CA MET A 24 -5.19 -4.84 6.81
C MET A 24 -5.23 -3.38 7.25
N GLY A 25 -5.01 -2.45 6.32
CA GLY A 25 -5.00 -1.01 6.61
C GLY A 25 -6.33 -0.52 7.19
N SER A 26 -7.46 -0.94 6.59
CA SER A 26 -8.79 -0.49 7.01
C SER A 26 -9.28 -1.17 8.29
N SER A 27 -8.96 -2.45 8.49
CA SER A 27 -9.37 -3.21 9.70
C SER A 27 -8.68 -2.71 10.96
N VAL A 28 -7.38 -2.40 10.88
CA VAL A 28 -6.60 -1.95 12.05
C VAL A 28 -7.12 -0.63 12.61
N ASN A 29 -7.63 0.27 11.77
CA ASN A 29 -8.20 1.54 12.24
C ASN A 29 -9.36 1.35 13.23
N LEU A 30 -10.20 0.32 13.05
CA LEU A 30 -11.28 0.00 13.98
C LEU A 30 -10.79 -0.68 15.26
N ALA A 31 -9.65 -1.32 15.22
CA ALA A 31 -9.05 -1.99 16.37
C ALA A 31 -8.30 -1.02 17.31
N LEU A 32 -7.96 0.20 16.84
CA LEU A 32 -7.17 1.16 17.62
C LEU A 32 -7.72 1.42 19.04
N PRO A 33 -9.03 1.65 19.25
CA PRO A 33 -9.54 1.84 20.60
C PRO A 33 -9.32 0.63 21.52
N SER A 34 -9.52 -0.60 21.00
CA SER A 34 -9.29 -1.84 21.76
C SER A 34 -7.81 -2.03 22.12
N ILE A 35 -6.91 -1.71 21.17
CA ILE A 35 -5.46 -1.74 21.40
C ILE A 35 -5.05 -0.69 22.44
N GLY A 36 -5.64 0.51 22.37
CA GLY A 36 -5.39 1.60 23.32
C GLY A 36 -5.79 1.24 24.74
N ASN A 37 -6.96 0.64 24.89
CA ASN A 37 -7.46 0.19 26.19
C ASN A 37 -6.58 -0.94 26.79
N GLU A 38 -6.14 -1.90 25.97
CA GLU A 38 -5.31 -3.01 26.45
C GLU A 38 -3.92 -2.56 26.89
N PHE A 39 -3.26 -1.68 26.12
CA PHE A 39 -1.90 -1.24 26.41
C PHE A 39 -1.81 0.06 27.21
N GLY A 40 -2.92 0.71 27.52
CA GLY A 40 -2.96 1.96 28.29
C GLY A 40 -2.22 3.11 27.60
N VAL A 41 -2.27 3.20 26.26
CA VAL A 41 -1.51 4.20 25.50
C VAL A 41 -2.40 5.32 24.96
N ASN A 42 -1.80 6.49 24.78
CA ASN A 42 -2.48 7.67 24.28
C ASN A 42 -2.69 7.65 22.75
N ALA A 43 -3.53 8.56 22.25
CA ALA A 43 -3.86 8.68 20.84
C ALA A 43 -2.65 8.90 19.91
N VAL A 44 -1.61 9.60 20.39
CA VAL A 44 -0.39 9.82 19.60
C VAL A 44 0.34 8.50 19.35
N THR A 45 0.45 7.65 20.38
CA THR A 45 1.05 6.32 20.24
C THR A 45 0.22 5.42 19.34
N LEU A 46 -1.12 5.47 19.45
CA LEU A 46 -2.01 4.72 18.57
C LEU A 46 -1.87 5.13 17.10
N ASN A 47 -1.71 6.42 16.82
CA ASN A 47 -1.49 6.89 15.46
C ASN A 47 -0.19 6.29 14.87
N TRP A 48 0.84 6.04 15.68
CA TRP A 48 2.07 5.41 15.20
C TRP A 48 1.89 3.96 14.73
N ILE A 49 0.85 3.25 15.17
CA ILE A 49 0.54 1.91 14.64
C ILE A 49 0.22 1.97 13.14
N VAL A 50 -0.52 3.00 12.72
CA VAL A 50 -0.89 3.21 11.31
C VAL A 50 0.22 3.92 10.55
N SER A 51 0.75 5.00 11.13
CA SER A 51 1.75 5.86 10.48
C SER A 51 3.08 5.15 10.24
N SER A 52 3.54 4.28 11.15
CA SER A 52 4.79 3.53 10.98
C SER A 52 4.73 2.57 9.77
N TYR A 53 3.59 1.91 9.58
CA TYR A 53 3.34 1.07 8.42
C TYR A 53 3.33 1.88 7.12
N MET A 54 2.57 2.99 7.09
CA MET A 54 2.47 3.85 5.92
C MET A 54 3.81 4.50 5.57
N LEU A 55 4.54 4.98 6.58
CA LEU A 55 5.87 5.57 6.42
C LEU A 55 6.85 4.57 5.81
N SER A 56 6.94 3.37 6.39
CA SER A 56 7.81 2.30 5.89
C SER A 56 7.44 1.92 4.45
N THR A 57 6.14 1.76 4.17
CA THR A 57 5.67 1.46 2.82
C THR A 57 6.06 2.55 1.82
N SER A 58 5.85 3.82 2.15
CA SER A 58 6.14 4.94 1.26
C SER A 58 7.64 5.12 0.99
N VAL A 59 8.46 5.04 2.04
CA VAL A 59 9.93 5.17 1.95
C VAL A 59 10.53 4.05 1.08
N LEU A 60 9.99 2.84 1.20
CA LEU A 60 10.56 1.66 0.54
C LEU A 60 9.90 1.34 -0.82
N LEU A 61 8.83 2.04 -1.19
CA LEU A 61 8.08 1.77 -2.43
C LEU A 61 8.95 1.91 -3.68
N LEU A 62 9.63 3.04 -3.81
CA LEU A 62 10.48 3.34 -4.96
C LEU A 62 11.72 2.42 -5.02
N PRO A 63 12.50 2.25 -3.94
CA PRO A 63 13.57 1.27 -3.89
C PRO A 63 13.14 -0.16 -4.22
N ALA A 64 12.00 -0.61 -3.66
CA ALA A 64 11.49 -1.96 -3.91
C ALA A 64 11.11 -2.18 -5.38
N GLY A 65 10.53 -1.17 -6.04
CA GLY A 65 10.25 -1.22 -7.48
C GLY A 65 11.51 -1.40 -8.31
N ARG A 66 12.52 -0.59 -8.03
CA ARG A 66 13.81 -0.66 -8.74
C ARG A 66 14.53 -2.00 -8.52
N VAL A 67 14.54 -2.48 -7.29
CA VAL A 67 15.09 -3.83 -6.99
C VAL A 67 14.29 -4.91 -7.72
N GLY A 68 12.97 -4.76 -7.84
CA GLY A 68 12.11 -5.66 -8.62
C GLY A 68 12.48 -5.69 -10.10
N ASP A 69 12.77 -4.55 -10.70
CA ASP A 69 13.18 -4.47 -12.11
C ASP A 69 14.58 -5.07 -12.36
N ILE A 70 15.49 -4.98 -11.38
CA ILE A 70 16.87 -5.53 -11.47
C ILE A 70 16.89 -7.04 -11.17
N LEU A 71 16.30 -7.47 -10.05
CA LEU A 71 16.42 -8.85 -9.56
C LEU A 71 15.28 -9.77 -10.02
N GLY A 72 14.17 -9.17 -10.47
CA GLY A 72 12.97 -9.87 -10.90
C GLY A 72 11.74 -9.49 -10.07
N ARG A 73 10.69 -9.08 -10.76
CA ARG A 73 9.44 -8.59 -10.16
C ARG A 73 8.74 -9.68 -9.34
N LYS A 74 8.69 -10.92 -9.85
CA LYS A 74 8.10 -12.05 -9.12
C LYS A 74 8.88 -12.38 -7.85
N LYS A 75 10.21 -12.37 -7.89
CA LYS A 75 11.05 -12.63 -6.71
C LYS A 75 10.77 -11.61 -5.61
N ILE A 76 10.74 -10.33 -5.95
CA ILE A 76 10.48 -9.25 -4.99
C ILE A 76 9.03 -9.31 -4.48
N PHE A 77 8.06 -9.57 -5.35
CA PHE A 77 6.67 -9.79 -4.97
C PHE A 77 6.52 -10.95 -3.97
N THR A 78 7.19 -12.08 -4.24
CA THR A 78 7.15 -13.25 -3.37
C THR A 78 7.81 -12.96 -2.01
N ALA A 79 8.98 -12.32 -2.02
CA ALA A 79 9.65 -11.90 -0.78
C ALA A 79 8.78 -10.93 0.04
N GLY A 80 8.14 -9.96 -0.63
CA GLY A 80 7.18 -9.05 -0.01
C GLY A 80 6.02 -9.78 0.66
N LEU A 81 5.45 -10.78 -0.02
CA LEU A 81 4.35 -11.56 0.53
C LEU A 81 4.80 -12.46 1.70
N VAL A 82 6.00 -13.01 1.65
CA VAL A 82 6.59 -13.77 2.78
C VAL A 82 6.75 -12.85 3.99
N ILE A 83 7.39 -11.68 3.83
CA ILE A 83 7.57 -10.70 4.91
C ILE A 83 6.22 -10.27 5.47
N PHE A 84 5.25 -9.94 4.62
CA PHE A 84 3.91 -9.52 5.03
C PHE A 84 3.19 -10.62 5.80
N THR A 85 3.26 -11.89 5.35
CA THR A 85 2.61 -13.03 6.03
C THR A 85 3.28 -13.35 7.36
N LEU A 86 4.61 -13.37 7.41
CA LEU A 86 5.36 -13.60 8.66
C LEU A 86 5.07 -12.51 9.69
N THR A 87 5.01 -11.25 9.26
CA THR A 87 4.67 -10.15 10.18
C THR A 87 3.24 -10.24 10.70
N MET A 88 2.28 -10.76 9.92
CA MET A 88 0.93 -11.03 10.44
C MET A 88 0.96 -12.08 11.55
N ILE A 89 1.75 -13.14 11.41
CA ILE A 89 1.95 -14.13 12.47
C ILE A 89 2.54 -13.47 13.71
N LEU A 90 3.60 -12.68 13.56
CA LEU A 90 4.23 -11.94 14.66
C LEU A 90 3.26 -10.98 15.36
N LEU A 91 2.41 -10.28 14.59
CA LEU A 91 1.42 -9.35 15.11
C LEU A 91 0.28 -10.03 15.86
N THR A 92 -0.04 -11.28 15.54
CA THR A 92 -1.01 -12.10 16.29
C THR A 92 -0.55 -12.35 17.73
N PHE A 93 0.76 -12.46 17.96
CA PHE A 93 1.36 -12.73 19.27
C PHE A 93 1.99 -11.48 19.91
N THR A 94 1.53 -10.30 19.56
CA THR A 94 2.07 -9.01 20.06
C THR A 94 2.01 -8.91 21.58
N PRO A 95 3.16 -8.77 22.28
CA PRO A 95 3.19 -8.67 23.75
C PRO A 95 3.05 -7.22 24.26
N ASN A 96 3.43 -6.22 23.46
CA ASN A 96 3.43 -4.81 23.85
C ASN A 96 3.40 -3.87 22.64
N ILE A 97 3.12 -2.60 22.89
CA ILE A 97 2.95 -1.58 21.84
C ILE A 97 4.23 -1.33 21.03
N LYS A 98 5.41 -1.40 21.62
CA LYS A 98 6.69 -1.19 20.91
C LYS A 98 6.94 -2.30 19.91
N TRP A 99 6.65 -3.54 20.29
CA TRP A 99 6.67 -4.69 19.38
C TRP A 99 5.72 -4.51 18.23
N LEU A 100 4.47 -4.10 18.52
CA LEU A 100 3.45 -3.86 17.50
C LEU A 100 3.93 -2.83 16.48
N ILE A 101 4.42 -1.67 16.92
CA ILE A 101 4.94 -0.62 16.03
C ILE A 101 6.15 -1.13 15.22
N GLY A 102 7.09 -1.82 15.85
CA GLY A 102 8.26 -2.40 15.16
C GLY A 102 7.86 -3.41 14.08
N ALA A 103 6.93 -4.33 14.38
CA ALA A 103 6.42 -5.28 13.41
C ALA A 103 5.64 -4.59 12.27
N ARG A 104 4.93 -3.48 12.54
CA ARG A 104 4.28 -2.65 11.51
C ARG A 104 5.27 -2.03 10.54
N VAL A 105 6.45 -1.59 11.01
CA VAL A 105 7.52 -1.12 10.12
C VAL A 105 7.99 -2.24 9.17
N ILE A 106 8.22 -3.45 9.70
CA ILE A 106 8.62 -4.60 8.88
C ILE A 106 7.52 -5.00 7.91
N GLN A 107 6.25 -4.96 8.35
CA GLN A 107 5.10 -5.21 7.48
C GLN A 107 5.01 -4.18 6.34
N GLY A 108 5.35 -2.92 6.60
CA GLY A 108 5.42 -1.87 5.59
C GLY A 108 6.45 -2.17 4.49
N LEU A 109 7.61 -2.75 4.83
CA LEU A 109 8.57 -3.24 3.82
C LEU A 109 7.93 -4.30 2.91
N GLY A 110 7.26 -5.31 3.49
CA GLY A 110 6.55 -6.32 2.71
C GLY A 110 5.49 -5.70 1.77
N SER A 111 4.72 -4.74 2.28
CA SER A 111 3.72 -4.01 1.50
C SER A 111 4.33 -3.18 0.37
N ALA A 112 5.44 -2.50 0.61
CA ALA A 112 6.14 -1.73 -0.42
C ALA A 112 6.56 -2.62 -1.60
N MET A 113 7.12 -3.80 -1.30
CA MET A 113 7.50 -4.79 -2.30
C MET A 113 6.29 -5.30 -3.09
N LEU A 114 5.16 -5.57 -2.42
CA LEU A 114 3.92 -5.99 -3.06
C LEU A 114 3.36 -4.88 -3.97
N PHE A 115 3.20 -3.66 -3.47
CA PHE A 115 2.64 -2.54 -4.25
C PHE A 115 3.49 -2.19 -5.46
N ALA A 116 4.81 -2.10 -5.29
CA ALA A 116 5.73 -1.73 -6.36
C ALA A 116 5.74 -2.74 -7.52
N THR A 117 5.62 -4.04 -7.21
CA THR A 117 5.73 -5.09 -8.22
C THR A 117 4.40 -5.60 -8.75
N ASN A 118 3.30 -5.42 -8.01
CA ASN A 118 1.98 -5.93 -8.40
C ASN A 118 1.50 -5.41 -9.76
N LEU A 119 1.47 -4.08 -9.90
CA LEU A 119 1.04 -3.44 -11.14
C LEU A 119 2.04 -3.69 -12.28
N ALA A 120 3.34 -3.70 -11.97
CA ALA A 120 4.39 -3.99 -12.93
C ALA A 120 4.29 -5.41 -13.52
N ILE A 121 3.97 -6.41 -12.70
CA ILE A 121 3.70 -7.78 -13.17
C ILE A 121 2.47 -7.82 -14.09
N LEU A 122 1.38 -7.14 -13.73
CA LEU A 122 0.20 -7.07 -14.58
C LEU A 122 0.51 -6.47 -15.96
N THR A 123 1.23 -5.35 -16.00
CA THR A 123 1.59 -4.69 -17.25
C THR A 123 2.60 -5.47 -18.10
N SER A 124 3.39 -6.36 -17.49
CA SER A 124 4.30 -7.25 -18.22
C SER A 124 3.56 -8.40 -18.93
N VAL A 125 2.41 -8.82 -18.40
CA VAL A 125 1.66 -9.99 -18.90
C VAL A 125 0.49 -9.59 -19.81
N PHE A 126 -0.13 -8.44 -19.54
CA PHE A 126 -1.29 -7.98 -20.32
C PHE A 126 -0.89 -6.96 -21.39
N PRO A 127 -1.24 -7.17 -22.68
CA PRO A 127 -1.00 -6.20 -23.75
C PRO A 127 -1.84 -4.93 -23.54
N PRO A 128 -1.47 -3.79 -24.16
CA PRO A 128 -2.13 -2.49 -23.96
C PRO A 128 -3.66 -2.53 -24.00
N GLY A 129 -4.27 -3.26 -24.95
CA GLY A 129 -5.73 -3.34 -25.08
C GLY A 129 -6.45 -4.23 -24.05
N GLU A 130 -5.74 -4.91 -23.15
CA GLU A 130 -6.30 -5.74 -22.06
C GLU A 130 -5.92 -5.23 -20.68
N ARG A 131 -5.03 -4.24 -20.59
CA ARG A 131 -4.51 -3.71 -19.32
C ARG A 131 -5.59 -3.07 -18.46
N GLY A 132 -6.49 -2.28 -19.07
CA GLY A 132 -7.56 -1.61 -18.35
C GLY A 132 -8.47 -2.59 -17.63
N ARG A 133 -8.86 -3.67 -18.30
CA ARG A 133 -9.65 -4.74 -17.68
C ARG A 133 -8.91 -5.43 -16.54
N ALA A 134 -7.65 -5.78 -16.75
CA ALA A 134 -6.84 -6.45 -15.71
C ALA A 134 -6.64 -5.55 -14.48
N MET A 135 -6.34 -4.26 -14.70
CA MET A 135 -6.24 -3.25 -13.64
C MET A 135 -7.58 -3.03 -12.93
N GLY A 136 -8.69 -2.96 -13.66
CA GLY A 136 -10.02 -2.82 -13.09
C GLY A 136 -10.38 -3.96 -12.12
N ILE A 137 -10.05 -5.21 -12.46
CA ILE A 137 -10.23 -6.37 -11.57
C ILE A 137 -9.32 -6.24 -10.34
N ASN A 138 -8.07 -5.82 -10.53
CA ASN A 138 -7.12 -5.63 -9.44
C ASN A 138 -7.59 -4.52 -8.48
N VAL A 139 -8.05 -3.40 -9.00
CA VAL A 139 -8.63 -2.28 -8.24
C VAL A 139 -9.90 -2.72 -7.51
N THR A 140 -10.73 -3.56 -8.12
CA THR A 140 -11.88 -4.18 -7.44
C THR A 140 -11.45 -4.95 -6.20
N ALA A 141 -10.39 -5.75 -6.27
CA ALA A 141 -9.87 -6.47 -5.11
C ALA A 141 -9.39 -5.53 -4.00
N VAL A 142 -8.75 -4.40 -4.36
CA VAL A 142 -8.39 -3.32 -3.41
C VAL A 142 -9.63 -2.79 -2.69
N TYR A 143 -10.67 -2.43 -3.42
CA TYR A 143 -11.88 -1.85 -2.82
C TYR A 143 -12.72 -2.87 -2.06
N ILE A 144 -12.73 -4.14 -2.45
CA ILE A 144 -13.30 -5.22 -1.64
C ILE A 144 -12.53 -5.34 -0.31
N GLY A 145 -11.20 -5.26 -0.33
CA GLY A 145 -10.39 -5.23 0.88
C GLY A 145 -10.72 -4.03 1.77
N LEU A 146 -10.78 -2.83 1.20
CA LEU A 146 -11.13 -1.61 1.92
C LEU A 146 -12.54 -1.64 2.52
N SER A 147 -13.53 -2.21 1.81
CA SER A 147 -14.92 -2.27 2.27
C SER A 147 -15.15 -3.39 3.30
N SER A 148 -14.55 -4.55 3.10
CA SER A 148 -14.68 -5.69 4.02
C SER A 148 -13.87 -5.51 5.30
N GLY A 149 -12.80 -4.71 5.26
CA GLY A 149 -11.93 -4.46 6.42
C GLY A 149 -12.67 -3.89 7.63
N PRO A 150 -13.41 -2.78 7.54
CA PRO A 150 -14.18 -2.25 8.65
C PRO A 150 -15.22 -3.24 9.17
N PHE A 151 -15.94 -3.90 8.28
CA PHE A 151 -16.98 -4.85 8.66
C PHE A 151 -16.41 -6.09 9.36
N LEU A 152 -15.55 -6.84 8.69
CA LEU A 152 -14.94 -8.06 9.25
C LEU A 152 -13.98 -7.72 10.39
N GLY A 153 -13.19 -6.66 10.28
CA GLY A 153 -12.29 -6.20 11.33
C GLY A 153 -13.04 -5.80 12.60
N GLY A 154 -14.19 -5.16 12.46
CA GLY A 154 -15.10 -4.84 13.58
C GLY A 154 -15.66 -6.08 14.25
N LEU A 155 -16.15 -7.06 13.48
CA LEU A 155 -16.63 -8.34 13.98
C LEU A 155 -15.52 -9.13 14.69
N LEU A 156 -14.37 -9.28 14.04
CA LEU A 156 -13.22 -9.98 14.59
C LEU A 156 -12.76 -9.34 15.90
N THR A 157 -12.62 -8.01 15.93
CA THR A 157 -12.22 -7.28 17.14
C THR A 157 -13.22 -7.47 18.28
N ARG A 158 -14.52 -7.42 18.00
CA ARG A 158 -15.57 -7.55 19.01
C ARG A 158 -15.63 -8.95 19.62
N TYR A 159 -15.55 -9.99 18.81
CA TYR A 159 -15.81 -11.36 19.26
C TYR A 159 -14.56 -12.17 19.60
N LEU A 160 -13.43 -11.89 18.93
CA LEU A 160 -12.19 -12.66 19.04
C LEU A 160 -10.99 -11.81 19.48
N GLY A 161 -11.20 -10.50 19.70
CA GLY A 161 -10.14 -9.55 20.03
C GLY A 161 -9.38 -9.07 18.80
N TRP A 162 -8.71 -7.91 18.92
CA TRP A 162 -8.05 -7.21 17.79
C TRP A 162 -6.91 -8.02 17.14
N ARG A 163 -6.27 -8.93 17.86
CA ARG A 163 -5.22 -9.82 17.32
C ARG A 163 -5.75 -10.76 16.24
N SER A 164 -7.00 -11.11 16.30
CA SER A 164 -7.65 -11.98 15.31
C SER A 164 -7.69 -11.39 13.90
N ILE A 165 -7.62 -10.06 13.75
CA ILE A 165 -7.50 -9.41 12.44
C ILE A 165 -6.24 -9.90 11.72
N PHE A 166 -5.12 -9.97 12.43
CA PHE A 166 -3.86 -10.44 11.87
C PHE A 166 -3.91 -11.95 11.59
N ALA A 167 -4.39 -12.74 12.55
CA ALA A 167 -4.55 -14.19 12.42
C ALA A 167 -5.43 -14.58 11.21
N PHE A 168 -6.51 -13.84 10.97
CA PHE A 168 -7.45 -14.07 9.87
C PHE A 168 -6.77 -13.97 8.49
N LEU A 169 -5.79 -13.09 8.34
CA LEU A 169 -5.09 -12.88 7.07
C LEU A 169 -3.95 -13.88 6.82
N VAL A 170 -3.46 -14.58 7.84
CA VAL A 170 -2.36 -15.55 7.69
C VAL A 170 -2.70 -16.66 6.68
N PRO A 171 -3.85 -17.34 6.76
CA PRO A 171 -4.23 -18.35 5.75
C PRO A 171 -4.27 -17.78 4.33
N MET A 172 -4.76 -16.56 4.16
CA MET A 172 -4.84 -15.91 2.85
C MET A 172 -3.44 -15.60 2.29
N GLY A 173 -2.51 -15.16 3.14
CA GLY A 173 -1.11 -14.98 2.78
C GLY A 173 -0.46 -16.29 2.33
N ILE A 174 -0.68 -17.37 3.08
CA ILE A 174 -0.16 -18.71 2.75
C ILE A 174 -0.75 -19.23 1.43
N ILE A 175 -2.07 -19.09 1.22
CA ILE A 175 -2.72 -19.44 -0.05
C ILE A 175 -2.09 -18.67 -1.21
N SER A 176 -1.86 -17.38 -1.03
CA SER A 176 -1.24 -16.54 -2.06
C SER A 176 0.19 -17.01 -2.38
N LEU A 177 0.99 -17.40 -1.39
CA LEU A 177 2.33 -17.96 -1.58
C LEU A 177 2.30 -19.30 -2.35
N ILE A 178 1.35 -20.18 -2.03
CA ILE A 178 1.15 -21.43 -2.75
C ILE A 178 0.77 -21.17 -4.20
N LEU A 179 -0.14 -20.21 -4.44
CA LEU A 179 -0.56 -19.82 -5.80
C LEU A 179 0.60 -19.26 -6.63
N ILE A 180 1.45 -18.41 -6.04
CA ILE A 180 2.65 -17.90 -6.73
C ILE A 180 3.56 -19.05 -7.13
N ARG A 181 3.87 -19.93 -6.18
CA ARG A 181 4.80 -21.05 -6.40
C ARG A 181 4.29 -22.02 -7.47
N THR A 182 2.99 -22.30 -7.48
CA THR A 182 2.37 -23.29 -8.37
C THR A 182 1.97 -22.72 -9.73
N LYS A 183 1.53 -21.47 -9.77
CA LYS A 183 0.89 -20.87 -10.93
C LYS A 183 1.72 -19.80 -11.66
N MET A 184 2.69 -19.17 -11.00
CA MET A 184 3.56 -18.17 -11.65
C MET A 184 4.94 -18.77 -11.86
N LYS A 185 5.23 -19.25 -13.07
CA LYS A 185 6.54 -19.85 -13.41
C LYS A 185 7.52 -18.84 -14.00
N GLU A 186 7.02 -17.80 -14.62
CA GLU A 186 7.82 -16.78 -15.31
C GLU A 186 8.40 -15.74 -14.34
N GLU A 187 9.50 -15.12 -14.74
CA GLU A 187 10.16 -14.03 -14.03
C GLU A 187 10.32 -12.84 -14.98
N TRP A 188 10.06 -11.64 -14.48
CA TRP A 188 10.16 -10.38 -15.26
C TRP A 188 11.21 -9.48 -14.61
N ALA A 189 12.28 -9.17 -15.34
CA ALA A 189 13.38 -8.31 -14.92
C ALA A 189 13.81 -7.42 -16.08
N GLU A 190 13.20 -6.23 -16.19
CA GLU A 190 13.43 -5.32 -17.32
C GLU A 190 14.79 -4.62 -17.25
N ALA A 191 15.37 -4.47 -16.03
CA ALA A 191 16.65 -3.81 -15.77
C ALA A 191 17.73 -4.80 -15.33
N LYS A 192 17.68 -6.05 -15.80
CA LYS A 192 18.65 -7.09 -15.43
C LYS A 192 20.08 -6.68 -15.80
N GLY A 193 20.99 -6.72 -14.83
CA GLY A 193 22.41 -6.35 -14.99
C GLY A 193 22.71 -4.90 -14.65
N GLU A 194 21.72 -4.08 -14.36
CA GLU A 194 21.93 -2.73 -13.87
C GLU A 194 22.29 -2.69 -12.38
N THR A 195 23.02 -1.66 -11.96
CA THR A 195 23.41 -1.46 -10.56
C THR A 195 22.35 -0.68 -9.81
N PHE A 196 22.13 -1.02 -8.53
CA PHE A 196 21.20 -0.32 -7.68
C PHE A 196 21.82 0.94 -7.06
N ASP A 197 21.14 2.08 -7.14
CA ASP A 197 21.59 3.35 -6.52
C ASP A 197 21.24 3.39 -5.01
N TRP A 198 22.14 2.82 -4.19
CA TRP A 198 22.00 2.83 -2.74
C TRP A 198 21.98 4.23 -2.14
N GLN A 199 22.77 5.16 -2.70
CA GLN A 199 22.85 6.52 -2.17
C GLN A 199 21.57 7.30 -2.49
N GLY A 200 21.02 7.15 -3.71
CA GLY A 200 19.73 7.73 -4.06
C GLY A 200 18.61 7.18 -3.16
N ALA A 201 18.59 5.86 -2.93
CA ALA A 201 17.61 5.22 -2.04
C ALA A 201 17.67 5.75 -0.60
N VAL A 202 18.88 5.94 -0.06
CA VAL A 202 19.09 6.49 1.28
C VAL A 202 18.64 7.94 1.37
N ILE A 203 19.03 8.80 0.42
CA ILE A 203 18.62 10.21 0.39
C ILE A 203 17.10 10.34 0.28
N TYR A 204 16.48 9.60 -0.63
CA TYR A 204 15.03 9.55 -0.79
C TYR A 204 14.33 9.10 0.49
N GLY A 205 14.80 7.99 1.07
CA GLY A 205 14.21 7.41 2.27
C GLY A 205 14.29 8.36 3.48
N PHE A 206 15.45 8.96 3.72
CA PHE A 206 15.61 9.95 4.79
C PHE A 206 14.82 11.23 4.54
N SER A 207 14.75 11.72 3.30
CA SER A 207 13.94 12.87 2.94
C SER A 207 12.47 12.64 3.28
N LEU A 208 11.89 11.54 2.80
CA LEU A 208 10.48 11.22 3.03
C LEU A 208 10.19 10.94 4.52
N ALA A 209 11.07 10.20 5.18
CA ALA A 209 10.97 9.92 6.61
C ALA A 209 11.02 11.20 7.44
N ALA A 210 11.94 12.12 7.13
CA ALA A 210 12.06 13.41 7.82
C ALA A 210 10.83 14.27 7.59
N ILE A 211 10.30 14.36 6.37
CA ILE A 211 9.07 15.11 6.10
C ILE A 211 7.92 14.54 6.94
N MET A 212 7.61 13.25 6.83
CA MET A 212 6.46 12.65 7.51
C MET A 212 6.60 12.67 9.04
N PHE A 213 7.79 12.36 9.57
CA PHE A 213 8.04 12.39 11.00
C PHE A 213 8.03 13.81 11.55
N GLY A 214 8.60 14.77 10.80
CA GLY A 214 8.58 16.18 11.17
C GLY A 214 7.16 16.73 11.24
N PHE A 215 6.32 16.42 10.24
CA PHE A 215 4.89 16.79 10.26
C PHE A 215 4.17 16.25 11.49
N SER A 216 4.46 15.03 11.93
CA SER A 216 3.82 14.44 13.12
C SER A 216 4.19 15.16 14.43
N LYS A 217 5.25 15.97 14.41
CA LYS A 217 5.74 16.74 15.58
C LYS A 217 5.41 18.24 15.52
N LEU A 218 4.70 18.70 14.50
CA LEU A 218 4.25 20.09 14.44
C LEU A 218 3.22 20.39 15.56
N PRO A 219 3.22 21.61 16.13
CA PRO A 219 3.97 22.82 15.72
C PRO A 219 5.33 23.00 16.45
N SER A 220 5.95 21.98 17.02
CA SER A 220 7.22 22.12 17.74
C SER A 220 8.36 22.61 16.84
N ALA A 221 9.33 23.35 17.39
CA ALA A 221 10.52 23.79 16.67
C ALA A 221 11.30 22.61 16.06
N ALA A 222 11.39 21.50 16.80
CA ALA A 222 12.01 20.28 16.31
C ALA A 222 11.23 19.70 15.10
N GLY A 223 9.89 19.75 15.11
CA GLY A 223 9.05 19.34 13.99
C GLY A 223 9.34 20.14 12.73
N TRP A 224 9.42 21.47 12.85
CA TRP A 224 9.79 22.35 11.74
C TRP A 224 11.20 22.07 11.20
N ALA A 225 12.20 21.93 12.09
CA ALA A 225 13.58 21.65 11.69
C ALA A 225 13.71 20.31 10.94
N ILE A 226 13.05 19.24 11.44
CA ILE A 226 13.06 17.92 10.81
C ILE A 226 12.35 17.99 9.46
N THR A 227 11.19 18.64 9.36
CA THR A 227 10.47 18.80 8.07
C THR A 227 11.30 19.56 7.05
N ALA A 228 11.92 20.68 7.47
CA ALA A 228 12.80 21.46 6.61
C ALA A 228 13.99 20.66 6.11
N SER A 229 14.62 19.84 6.96
CA SER A 229 15.72 18.95 6.55
C SER A 229 15.29 17.98 5.45
N GLY A 230 14.11 17.38 5.58
CA GLY A 230 13.55 16.49 4.56
C GLY A 230 13.25 17.23 3.24
N LEU A 231 12.69 18.45 3.33
CA LEU A 231 12.43 19.28 2.15
C LEU A 231 13.71 19.74 1.44
N ILE A 232 14.83 19.89 2.16
CA ILE A 232 16.14 20.19 1.58
C ILE A 232 16.75 18.95 0.93
N LEU A 233 16.58 17.77 1.51
CA LEU A 233 17.09 16.50 0.95
C LEU A 233 16.39 16.11 -0.36
N MET A 234 15.13 16.47 -0.56
CA MET A 234 14.38 16.10 -1.78
C MET A 234 14.95 16.71 -3.06
N PRO A 235 15.30 18.00 -3.16
CA PRO A 235 16.04 18.54 -4.30
C PRO A 235 17.41 17.88 -4.52
N LEU A 236 18.12 17.52 -3.45
CA LEU A 236 19.40 16.80 -3.56
C LEU A 236 19.19 15.41 -4.19
N PHE A 237 18.14 14.69 -3.80
CA PHE A 237 17.73 13.44 -4.46
C PHE A 237 17.47 13.66 -5.96
N VAL A 238 16.64 14.66 -6.31
CA VAL A 238 16.32 14.99 -7.71
C VAL A 238 17.58 15.34 -8.53
N MET A 239 18.51 16.12 -7.97
CA MET A 239 19.77 16.49 -8.64
C MET A 239 20.66 15.26 -8.86
N ARG A 240 20.69 14.33 -7.89
CA ARG A 240 21.44 13.10 -8.00
C ARG A 240 20.87 12.18 -9.08
N GLU A 241 19.54 11.94 -9.06
CA GLU A 241 18.84 11.09 -10.03
C GLU A 241 19.10 11.53 -11.48
N LYS A 242 19.17 12.85 -11.74
CA LYS A 242 19.52 13.39 -13.07
C LYS A 242 20.93 13.07 -13.53
N ARG A 243 21.84 12.75 -12.61
CA ARG A 243 23.26 12.47 -12.90
C ARG A 243 23.61 10.99 -12.83
N THR A 244 22.75 10.18 -12.24
CA THR A 244 22.99 8.75 -12.05
C THR A 244 22.67 7.99 -13.33
N LYS A 245 23.56 7.06 -13.73
CA LYS A 245 23.40 6.24 -14.94
C LYS A 245 22.16 5.33 -14.86
N TYR A 246 21.91 4.77 -13.70
CA TYR A 246 20.78 3.88 -13.42
C TYR A 246 19.99 4.42 -12.23
N PRO A 247 19.16 5.47 -12.45
CA PRO A 247 18.42 6.12 -11.37
C PRO A 247 17.35 5.21 -10.78
N LEU A 248 16.95 5.48 -9.53
CA LEU A 248 15.78 4.83 -8.90
C LEU A 248 14.49 5.23 -9.62
N PHE A 249 14.44 6.49 -10.05
CA PHE A 249 13.31 7.07 -10.75
C PHE A 249 13.78 8.05 -11.83
N ASP A 250 13.36 7.83 -13.06
CA ASP A 250 13.68 8.73 -14.15
C ASP A 250 12.88 10.04 -14.03
N ILE A 251 13.53 11.07 -13.47
CA ILE A 251 12.94 12.42 -13.31
C ILE A 251 12.51 13.03 -14.64
N THR A 252 13.07 12.59 -15.77
CA THR A 252 12.71 13.13 -17.09
C THR A 252 11.25 12.79 -17.44
N LEU A 253 10.69 11.72 -16.87
CA LEU A 253 9.27 11.37 -17.04
C LEU A 253 8.33 12.47 -16.51
N ILE A 254 8.68 13.10 -15.39
CA ILE A 254 7.88 14.22 -14.87
C ILE A 254 8.11 15.49 -15.69
N SER A 255 9.36 15.79 -16.04
CA SER A 255 9.71 17.07 -16.69
C SER A 255 9.34 17.11 -18.18
N LYS A 256 9.42 15.99 -18.90
CA LYS A 256 9.19 15.92 -20.35
C LYS A 256 7.82 15.37 -20.75
N ASN A 257 7.18 14.59 -19.87
CA ASN A 257 5.85 14.00 -20.14
C ASN A 257 4.78 14.67 -19.29
N ARG A 258 4.10 15.66 -19.89
CA ARG A 258 3.01 16.40 -19.21
C ARG A 258 1.85 15.50 -18.77
N VAL A 259 1.48 14.52 -19.58
CA VAL A 259 0.40 13.59 -19.23
C VAL A 259 0.77 12.82 -17.96
N PHE A 260 2.00 12.29 -17.89
CA PHE A 260 2.49 11.59 -16.71
C PHE A 260 2.51 12.51 -15.48
N ALA A 261 3.04 13.73 -15.60
CA ALA A 261 3.12 14.68 -14.50
C ALA A 261 1.73 15.06 -13.96
N PHE A 262 0.80 15.45 -14.83
CA PHE A 262 -0.55 15.86 -14.41
C PHE A 262 -1.39 14.69 -13.91
N SER A 263 -1.25 13.48 -14.47
CA SER A 263 -1.92 12.28 -13.94
C SER A 263 -1.46 11.93 -12.52
N ASN A 264 -0.15 12.05 -12.25
CA ASN A 264 0.37 11.84 -10.88
C ASN A 264 -0.08 12.94 -9.92
N LEU A 265 -0.14 14.20 -10.37
CA LEU A 265 -0.67 15.30 -9.56
C LEU A 265 -2.16 15.11 -9.25
N ALA A 266 -2.96 14.72 -10.23
CA ALA A 266 -4.37 14.40 -10.05
C ALA A 266 -4.56 13.24 -9.05
N ALA A 267 -3.75 12.17 -9.18
CA ALA A 267 -3.75 11.05 -8.24
C ALA A 267 -3.38 11.49 -6.82
N LEU A 268 -2.36 12.35 -6.68
CA LEU A 268 -1.96 12.90 -5.37
C LEU A 268 -3.11 13.65 -4.70
N ILE A 269 -3.77 14.56 -5.43
CA ILE A 269 -4.89 15.36 -4.92
C ILE A 269 -6.06 14.43 -4.56
N HIS A 270 -6.39 13.46 -5.44
CA HIS A 270 -7.47 12.51 -5.21
C HIS A 270 -7.24 11.68 -3.95
N TYR A 271 -6.05 11.05 -3.79
CA TYR A 271 -5.76 10.24 -2.62
C TYR A 271 -5.64 11.05 -1.33
N ALA A 272 -5.11 12.28 -1.39
CA ALA A 272 -5.07 13.17 -0.23
C ALA A 272 -6.49 13.51 0.24
N ALA A 273 -7.39 13.90 -0.67
CA ALA A 273 -8.78 14.23 -0.34
C ALA A 273 -9.56 13.01 0.19
N THR A 274 -9.47 11.86 -0.47
CA THR A 274 -10.21 10.65 -0.08
C THR A 274 -9.75 10.07 1.24
N SER A 275 -8.43 10.13 1.53
CA SER A 275 -7.88 9.68 2.82
C SER A 275 -8.39 10.56 3.97
N ALA A 276 -8.43 11.87 3.80
CA ALA A 276 -8.94 12.81 4.79
C ALA A 276 -10.43 12.57 5.08
N ILE A 277 -11.25 12.38 4.04
CA ILE A 277 -12.69 12.11 4.19
C ILE A 277 -12.91 10.83 5.00
N GLY A 278 -12.24 9.74 4.66
CA GLY A 278 -12.38 8.46 5.37
C GLY A 278 -12.03 8.57 6.85
N PHE A 279 -10.95 9.26 7.16
CA PHE A 279 -10.50 9.48 8.54
C PHE A 279 -11.48 10.33 9.34
N PHE A 280 -11.84 11.52 8.85
CA PHE A 280 -12.75 12.43 9.55
C PHE A 280 -14.16 11.87 9.66
N LEU A 281 -14.65 11.16 8.64
CA LEU A 281 -15.96 10.52 8.68
C LEU A 281 -16.00 9.42 9.76
N SER A 282 -14.92 8.64 9.90
CA SER A 282 -14.82 7.63 10.94
C SER A 282 -14.91 8.24 12.35
N LEU A 283 -14.17 9.34 12.58
CA LEU A 283 -14.21 10.08 13.84
C LEU A 283 -15.59 10.69 14.10
N TYR A 284 -16.18 11.33 13.10
CA TYR A 284 -17.51 11.93 13.21
C TYR A 284 -18.57 10.90 13.58
N LEU A 285 -18.60 9.75 12.93
CA LEU A 285 -19.57 8.70 13.19
C LEU A 285 -19.42 8.12 14.60
N GLN A 286 -18.19 7.94 15.07
CA GLN A 286 -17.95 7.31 16.39
C GLN A 286 -18.01 8.31 17.55
N TYR A 287 -17.45 9.53 17.41
CA TYR A 287 -17.42 10.50 18.53
C TYR A 287 -18.59 11.47 18.55
N ILE A 288 -19.16 11.86 17.40
CA ILE A 288 -20.25 12.84 17.33
C ILE A 288 -21.61 12.15 17.21
N LYS A 289 -21.69 11.10 16.38
CA LYS A 289 -22.94 10.32 16.22
C LYS A 289 -23.03 9.15 17.19
N GLU A 290 -21.99 8.91 17.99
CA GLU A 290 -21.93 7.85 19.02
C GLU A 290 -22.23 6.44 18.48
N LEU A 291 -22.02 6.23 17.18
CA LEU A 291 -22.22 4.94 16.57
C LEU A 291 -21.15 3.95 17.04
N GLY A 292 -21.59 2.73 17.36
CA GLY A 292 -20.65 1.66 17.64
C GLY A 292 -19.75 1.32 16.44
N PRO A 293 -18.58 0.69 16.65
CA PRO A 293 -17.64 0.36 15.57
C PRO A 293 -18.28 -0.44 14.41
N ARG A 294 -19.26 -1.28 14.72
CA ARG A 294 -20.00 -2.04 13.71
C ARG A 294 -20.81 -1.14 12.78
N ASP A 295 -21.61 -0.24 13.35
CA ASP A 295 -22.55 0.60 12.59
C ASP A 295 -21.79 1.69 11.82
N ALA A 296 -20.73 2.26 12.42
CA ALA A 296 -19.79 3.13 11.72
C ALA A 296 -19.12 2.40 10.55
N GLY A 297 -18.74 1.13 10.72
CA GLY A 297 -18.18 0.28 9.68
C GLY A 297 -19.13 0.06 8.51
N PHE A 298 -20.44 -0.15 8.77
CA PHE A 298 -21.45 -0.25 7.71
C PHE A 298 -21.57 1.02 6.85
N VAL A 299 -21.52 2.19 7.48
CA VAL A 299 -21.55 3.47 6.74
C VAL A 299 -20.29 3.65 5.91
N LEU A 300 -19.13 3.38 6.52
CA LEU A 300 -17.83 3.57 5.86
C LEU A 300 -17.59 2.61 4.67
N MET A 301 -18.20 1.41 4.70
CA MET A 301 -18.03 0.45 3.61
C MET A 301 -18.78 0.84 2.33
N CYS A 302 -19.79 1.71 2.38
CA CYS A 302 -20.62 2.05 1.23
C CYS A 302 -19.80 2.64 0.06
N TRP A 303 -18.90 3.57 0.36
CA TRP A 303 -18.05 4.19 -0.66
C TRP A 303 -17.10 3.19 -1.36
N PRO A 304 -16.23 2.43 -0.66
CA PRO A 304 -15.36 1.48 -1.33
C PRO A 304 -16.12 0.31 -1.99
N LEU A 305 -17.29 -0.05 -1.47
CA LEU A 305 -18.14 -1.06 -2.10
C LEU A 305 -18.67 -0.58 -3.47
N THR A 306 -19.13 0.67 -3.54
CA THR A 306 -19.55 1.28 -4.81
C THR A 306 -18.40 1.31 -5.82
N MET A 307 -17.18 1.67 -5.37
CA MET A 307 -15.99 1.64 -6.21
C MET A 307 -15.64 0.23 -6.67
N ALA A 308 -15.79 -0.79 -5.81
CA ALA A 308 -15.56 -2.19 -6.18
C ALA A 308 -16.50 -2.65 -7.31
N LEU A 309 -17.76 -2.25 -7.25
CA LEU A 309 -18.76 -2.62 -8.25
C LEU A 309 -18.52 -1.93 -9.62
N ILE A 310 -18.07 -0.69 -9.61
CA ILE A 310 -17.91 0.13 -10.84
C ILE A 310 -16.55 -0.12 -11.51
N SER A 311 -15.49 -0.39 -10.74
CA SER A 311 -14.11 -0.49 -11.25
C SER A 311 -13.92 -1.44 -12.44
N PRO A 312 -14.52 -2.65 -12.50
CA PRO A 312 -14.34 -3.54 -13.65
C PRO A 312 -14.95 -2.99 -14.93
N ALA A 313 -16.09 -2.30 -14.82
CA ALA A 313 -16.76 -1.66 -15.95
C ALA A 313 -15.95 -0.46 -16.45
N ALA A 314 -15.49 0.39 -15.55
CA ALA A 314 -14.63 1.53 -15.86
C ALA A 314 -13.30 1.08 -16.51
N GLY A 315 -12.65 0.03 -15.98
CA GLY A 315 -11.45 -0.54 -16.57
C GLY A 315 -11.66 -1.09 -17.98
N LYS A 316 -12.78 -1.78 -18.23
CA LYS A 316 -13.12 -2.26 -19.58
C LYS A 316 -13.44 -1.11 -20.56
N LEU A 317 -14.02 -0.04 -20.04
CA LEU A 317 -14.34 1.14 -20.85
C LEU A 317 -13.07 1.89 -21.24
N SER A 318 -12.10 2.00 -20.34
CA SER A 318 -10.80 2.65 -20.60
C SER A 318 -9.95 1.92 -21.67
N ASP A 319 -10.17 0.62 -21.88
CA ASP A 319 -9.53 -0.10 -22.99
C ASP A 319 -10.12 0.25 -24.37
N ARG A 320 -11.35 0.82 -24.41
CA ARG A 320 -12.10 1.11 -25.63
C ARG A 320 -12.19 2.60 -25.95
N GLN A 321 -12.09 3.46 -24.96
CA GLN A 321 -12.26 4.90 -25.08
C GLN A 321 -11.03 5.63 -24.55
N ASN A 322 -10.83 6.87 -25.01
CA ASN A 322 -9.73 7.68 -24.49
C ASN A 322 -9.94 7.95 -22.99
N PRO A 323 -9.01 7.53 -22.11
CA PRO A 323 -9.15 7.75 -20.65
C PRO A 323 -9.34 9.21 -20.23
N GLY A 324 -8.94 10.18 -21.07
CA GLY A 324 -9.15 11.60 -20.81
C GLY A 324 -10.58 12.10 -20.97
N VAL A 325 -11.49 11.24 -21.51
CA VAL A 325 -12.92 11.56 -21.70
C VAL A 325 -13.79 10.87 -20.64
N LEU A 326 -13.26 9.83 -19.98
CA LEU A 326 -13.89 9.10 -18.88
C LEU A 326 -13.66 9.77 -17.55
#